data_8e632853c32c418cf2e65e3a163da39c
#
_entry.id   8e632853c32c418cf2e65e3a163da39c
#
_cell.length_a   1.000
_cell.length_b   1.000
_cell.length_c   1.000
_cell.angle_alpha   90.00
_cell.angle_beta   90.00
_cell.angle_gamma   90.00
#
_symmetry.space_group_name_H-M   'P 1'
#
loop_
_entity.id
_entity.type
_entity.pdbx_description
1 polymer ?
#
loop_
_entity_poly.entity_id
_entity_poly.type
_entity_poly.pdbx_seq_one_letter_code
_entity_poly.pdbx_strand_id
1 'polypeptide(L)'
;MTLVGLAGVTKSLVENMEDVNNPRVSPRMAGDRLDYELGKIAQTVKRMADSDIFVWISEGRAPTEEEVQRSATIVADRLCGAVADPIIRNAQEKRQLAAITQYLCDRGYSEGKTGTKYSEMEAGTFSFHTNVPVLVATGTKDMINIPVDVVICPKTAQTGDFPLLIEAKSAGDFTNVNKRRKEEAVKMQQLRNTYGGEISYSLFLCGYFDSGYLGYEAAEGIDWIWEQRINDLEQLGI
;
A
#
# COMPACT_ATOMS: atom_id res chain seq x y z
N MET A 1 -4.03 14.27 3.56
CA MET A 1 -4.83 15.51 3.52
C MET A 1 -4.76 16.03 2.09
N THR A 2 -5.89 16.20 1.41
CA THR A 2 -5.95 16.60 -0.01
C THR A 2 -6.08 18.11 -0.15
N LEU A 3 -5.70 18.67 -1.32
CA LEU A 3 -5.89 20.09 -1.64
C LEU A 3 -7.35 20.53 -1.44
N VAL A 4 -8.29 19.69 -1.84
CA VAL A 4 -9.74 19.89 -1.63
C VAL A 4 -10.08 20.16 -0.16
N GLY A 5 -9.61 19.30 0.74
CA GLY A 5 -9.86 19.43 2.18
C GLY A 5 -9.17 20.64 2.79
N LEU A 6 -7.95 20.97 2.33
CA LEU A 6 -7.20 22.14 2.82
C LEU A 6 -7.78 23.46 2.36
N ALA A 7 -8.26 23.53 1.12
CA ALA A 7 -8.84 24.74 0.54
C ALA A 7 -10.33 24.89 0.88
N GLY A 8 -11.00 23.85 1.40
CA GLY A 8 -12.43 23.87 1.69
C GLY A 8 -13.28 24.06 0.44
N VAL A 9 -12.85 23.48 -0.69
CA VAL A 9 -13.59 23.50 -1.96
C VAL A 9 -14.22 22.14 -2.25
N THR A 10 -15.12 22.06 -3.22
CA THR A 10 -15.73 20.79 -3.60
C THR A 10 -14.78 19.93 -4.44
N LYS A 11 -14.81 18.62 -4.25
CA LYS A 11 -13.99 17.67 -5.00
C LYS A 11 -14.22 17.79 -6.52
N SER A 12 -15.48 17.94 -6.93
CA SER A 12 -15.84 18.08 -8.34
C SER A 12 -15.30 19.36 -9.00
N LEU A 13 -15.06 20.43 -8.24
CA LEU A 13 -14.43 21.64 -8.79
C LEU A 13 -12.99 21.34 -9.21
N VAL A 14 -12.23 20.67 -8.35
CA VAL A 14 -10.83 20.35 -8.61
C VAL A 14 -10.71 19.27 -9.68
N GLU A 15 -11.51 18.21 -9.62
CA GLU A 15 -11.49 17.13 -10.62
C GLU A 15 -11.82 17.63 -12.04
N ASN A 16 -12.75 18.56 -12.17
CA ASN A 16 -13.04 19.17 -13.47
C ASN A 16 -11.88 20.01 -14.02
N MET A 17 -11.11 20.65 -13.14
CA MET A 17 -9.94 21.44 -13.55
C MET A 17 -8.75 20.54 -13.90
N GLU A 18 -8.62 19.37 -13.28
CA GLU A 18 -7.57 18.39 -13.49
C GLU A 18 -7.84 17.39 -14.63
N ASP A 19 -9.03 17.44 -15.26
CA ASP A 19 -9.37 16.57 -16.38
C ASP A 19 -8.45 16.86 -17.58
N VAL A 20 -7.54 15.94 -17.84
CA VAL A 20 -6.51 16.08 -18.91
C VAL A 20 -7.14 16.16 -20.30
N ASN A 21 -8.31 15.53 -20.52
CA ASN A 21 -8.96 15.49 -21.81
C ASN A 21 -9.86 16.70 -22.07
N ASN A 22 -10.41 17.28 -21.00
CA ASN A 22 -11.33 18.39 -21.11
C ASN A 22 -11.31 19.26 -19.83
N PRO A 23 -10.18 19.95 -19.54
CA PRO A 23 -10.07 20.79 -18.36
C PRO A 23 -11.10 21.91 -18.45
N ARG A 24 -11.93 22.01 -17.43
CA ARG A 24 -13.01 23.03 -17.38
C ARG A 24 -13.26 23.51 -15.97
N VAL A 25 -13.58 24.75 -15.88
CA VAL A 25 -14.16 25.33 -14.66
C VAL A 25 -15.68 25.14 -14.76
N SER A 26 -16.33 24.78 -13.67
CA SER A 26 -17.76 24.48 -13.67
C SER A 26 -18.58 25.61 -14.32
N PRO A 27 -19.27 25.36 -15.46
CA PRO A 27 -19.99 26.38 -16.20
C PRO A 27 -21.24 26.93 -15.47
N ARG A 28 -21.60 26.33 -14.33
CA ARG A 28 -22.78 26.71 -13.54
C ARG A 28 -22.44 27.61 -12.34
N MET A 29 -21.18 27.96 -12.16
CA MET A 29 -20.76 28.82 -11.07
C MET A 29 -20.74 30.27 -11.52
N ALA A 30 -21.42 31.16 -10.81
CA ALA A 30 -21.38 32.60 -11.11
C ALA A 30 -19.95 33.13 -10.92
N GLY A 31 -19.55 34.13 -11.72
CA GLY A 31 -18.17 34.65 -11.74
C GLY A 31 -17.61 34.97 -10.38
N ASP A 32 -18.33 35.75 -9.57
CA ASP A 32 -17.89 36.12 -8.23
C ASP A 32 -17.66 34.91 -7.30
N ARG A 33 -18.51 33.88 -7.43
CA ARG A 33 -18.36 32.66 -6.65
C ARG A 33 -17.18 31.83 -7.14
N LEU A 34 -16.96 31.81 -8.45
CA LEU A 34 -15.80 31.14 -9.03
C LEU A 34 -14.51 31.77 -8.54
N ASP A 35 -14.39 33.09 -8.61
CA ASP A 35 -13.22 33.83 -8.14
C ASP A 35 -12.96 33.60 -6.66
N TYR A 36 -14.02 33.54 -5.86
CA TYR A 36 -13.91 33.19 -4.44
C TYR A 36 -13.35 31.78 -4.21
N GLU A 37 -13.86 30.76 -4.92
CA GLU A 37 -13.39 29.37 -4.76
C GLU A 37 -11.97 29.19 -5.31
N LEU A 38 -11.63 29.81 -6.44
CA LEU A 38 -10.27 29.83 -6.97
C LEU A 38 -9.31 30.57 -6.04
N GLY A 39 -9.77 31.63 -5.40
CA GLY A 39 -9.01 32.37 -4.38
C GLY A 39 -8.62 31.51 -3.19
N LYS A 40 -9.50 30.63 -2.72
CA LYS A 40 -9.18 29.65 -1.66
C LYS A 40 -8.09 28.67 -2.08
N ILE A 41 -8.18 28.15 -3.31
CA ILE A 41 -7.16 27.25 -3.88
C ILE A 41 -5.84 28.00 -3.96
N ALA A 42 -5.81 29.20 -4.55
CA ALA A 42 -4.61 30.02 -4.70
C ALA A 42 -3.95 30.34 -3.36
N GLN A 43 -4.73 30.73 -2.35
CA GLN A 43 -4.22 30.97 -0.99
C GLN A 43 -3.63 29.70 -0.36
N THR A 44 -4.29 28.57 -0.56
CA THR A 44 -3.80 27.29 -0.04
C THR A 44 -2.48 26.89 -0.73
N VAL A 45 -2.40 27.00 -2.06
CA VAL A 45 -1.17 26.75 -2.82
C VAL A 45 -0.06 27.70 -2.35
N LYS A 46 -0.34 28.99 -2.23
CA LYS A 46 0.63 29.99 -1.75
C LYS A 46 1.17 29.66 -0.35
N ARG A 47 0.30 29.21 0.56
CA ARG A 47 0.68 28.83 1.92
C ARG A 47 1.52 27.54 1.97
N MET A 48 1.28 26.61 1.03
CA MET A 48 1.96 25.32 0.97
C MET A 48 3.22 25.35 0.07
N ALA A 49 3.34 26.32 -0.81
CA ALA A 49 4.49 26.46 -1.68
C ALA A 49 5.75 26.67 -0.84
N ASP A 50 6.78 25.89 -1.18
CA ASP A 50 8.10 26.01 -0.56
C ASP A 50 8.72 27.35 -0.99
N SER A 51 8.95 28.26 -0.04
CA SER A 51 9.46 29.62 -0.30
C SER A 51 10.85 29.62 -0.91
N ASP A 52 11.65 28.56 -0.69
CA ASP A 52 13.00 28.45 -1.25
C ASP A 52 12.99 28.00 -2.71
N ILE A 53 11.94 27.29 -3.11
CA ILE A 53 11.72 26.84 -4.49
C ILE A 53 10.97 27.91 -5.29
N PHE A 54 9.95 28.54 -4.69
CA PHE A 54 9.04 29.49 -5.34
C PHE A 54 9.20 30.91 -4.79
N VAL A 55 10.44 31.40 -4.77
CA VAL A 55 10.82 32.70 -4.16
C VAL A 55 9.93 33.86 -4.62
N TRP A 56 9.59 33.91 -5.91
CA TRP A 56 8.76 34.98 -6.50
C TRP A 56 7.34 35.04 -5.93
N ILE A 57 6.80 33.92 -5.40
CA ILE A 57 5.47 33.92 -4.78
C ILE A 57 5.48 34.70 -3.47
N SER A 58 6.53 34.52 -2.66
CA SER A 58 6.69 35.24 -1.40
C SER A 58 7.02 36.72 -1.62
N GLU A 59 7.77 37.02 -2.67
CA GLU A 59 8.16 38.39 -3.06
C GLU A 59 7.05 39.12 -3.85
N GLY A 60 5.98 38.44 -4.27
CA GLY A 60 4.86 39.04 -4.99
C GLY A 60 5.23 39.56 -6.38
N ARG A 61 6.23 38.98 -7.03
CA ARG A 61 6.71 39.36 -8.38
C ARG A 61 6.56 38.23 -9.40
N ALA A 62 6.77 38.50 -10.65
CA ALA A 62 6.88 37.47 -11.67
C ALA A 62 8.21 36.69 -11.52
N PRO A 63 8.23 35.38 -11.82
CA PRO A 63 9.45 34.59 -11.83
C PRO A 63 10.37 34.98 -12.97
N THR A 64 11.66 34.78 -12.78
CA THR A 64 12.63 34.78 -13.89
C THR A 64 12.57 33.45 -14.65
N GLU A 65 13.09 33.39 -15.86
CA GLU A 65 13.13 32.16 -16.66
C GLU A 65 13.94 31.06 -15.96
N GLU A 66 15.06 31.43 -15.32
CA GLU A 66 15.90 30.49 -14.56
C GLU A 66 15.14 29.92 -13.32
N GLU A 67 14.38 30.74 -12.60
CA GLU A 67 13.56 30.30 -11.47
C GLU A 67 12.48 29.35 -11.93
N VAL A 68 11.83 29.60 -13.06
CA VAL A 68 10.83 28.70 -13.65
C VAL A 68 11.45 27.36 -14.02
N GLN A 69 12.58 27.36 -14.71
CA GLN A 69 13.26 26.12 -15.10
C GLN A 69 13.71 25.29 -13.90
N ARG A 70 14.31 25.94 -12.90
CA ARG A 70 14.75 25.26 -11.67
C ARG A 70 13.57 24.65 -10.90
N SER A 71 12.54 25.41 -10.68
CA SER A 71 11.35 24.92 -9.95
C SER A 71 10.62 23.83 -10.73
N ALA A 72 10.50 23.96 -12.05
CA ALA A 72 9.90 22.93 -12.90
C ALA A 72 10.69 21.61 -12.84
N THR A 73 12.02 21.67 -12.83
CA THR A 73 12.87 20.47 -12.67
C THR A 73 12.64 19.79 -11.33
N ILE A 74 12.58 20.55 -10.23
CA ILE A 74 12.33 20.00 -8.89
C ILE A 74 10.94 19.37 -8.79
N VAL A 75 9.92 20.04 -9.34
CA VAL A 75 8.54 19.53 -9.35
C VAL A 75 8.43 18.28 -10.22
N ALA A 76 9.06 18.28 -11.40
CA ALA A 76 9.07 17.11 -12.28
C ALA A 76 9.74 15.91 -11.63
N ASP A 77 10.87 16.07 -10.95
CA ASP A 77 11.56 14.99 -10.22
C ASP A 77 10.64 14.39 -9.14
N ARG A 78 10.00 15.23 -8.33
CA ARG A 78 9.04 14.79 -7.30
C ARG A 78 7.82 14.07 -7.88
N LEU A 79 7.28 14.57 -9.01
CA LEU A 79 6.15 13.94 -9.70
C LEU A 79 6.55 12.60 -10.33
N CYS A 80 7.74 12.51 -10.92
CA CYS A 80 8.25 11.25 -11.45
C CYS A 80 8.35 10.19 -10.35
N GLY A 81 8.90 10.53 -9.18
CA GLY A 81 8.92 9.62 -8.03
C GLY A 81 7.52 9.18 -7.60
N ALA A 82 6.59 10.11 -7.48
CA ALA A 82 5.22 9.81 -7.06
C ALA A 82 4.47 8.89 -8.06
N VAL A 83 4.79 8.95 -9.35
CA VAL A 83 4.20 8.08 -10.39
C VAL A 83 4.97 6.77 -10.53
N ALA A 84 6.30 6.82 -10.50
CA ALA A 84 7.14 5.65 -10.72
C ALA A 84 7.08 4.65 -9.55
N ASP A 85 7.08 5.14 -8.31
CA ASP A 85 7.09 4.28 -7.11
C ASP A 85 5.91 3.29 -7.05
N PRO A 86 4.65 3.67 -7.30
CA PRO A 86 3.55 2.72 -7.36
C PRO A 86 3.69 1.69 -8.48
N ILE A 87 4.21 2.11 -9.66
CA ILE A 87 4.42 1.21 -10.81
C ILE A 87 5.47 0.17 -10.46
N ILE A 88 6.60 0.61 -9.89
CA ILE A 88 7.70 -0.27 -9.47
C ILE A 88 7.21 -1.25 -8.40
N ARG A 89 6.50 -0.77 -7.37
CA ARG A 89 5.96 -1.64 -6.30
C ARG A 89 5.00 -2.68 -6.84
N ASN A 90 4.07 -2.29 -7.70
CA ASN A 90 3.12 -3.23 -8.33
C ASN A 90 3.84 -4.25 -9.22
N ALA A 91 4.90 -3.86 -9.94
CA ALA A 91 5.69 -4.78 -10.73
C ALA A 91 6.48 -5.76 -9.86
N GLN A 92 7.04 -5.29 -8.75
CA GLN A 92 7.75 -6.14 -7.78
C GLN A 92 6.82 -7.14 -7.12
N GLU A 93 5.66 -6.71 -6.65
CA GLU A 93 4.63 -7.57 -6.06
C GLU A 93 4.19 -8.66 -7.06
N LYS A 94 3.83 -8.29 -8.29
CA LYS A 94 3.47 -9.25 -9.34
C LYS A 94 4.57 -10.29 -9.57
N ARG A 95 5.83 -9.88 -9.58
CA ARG A 95 6.97 -10.79 -9.73
C ARG A 95 7.07 -11.76 -8.55
N GLN A 96 6.93 -11.26 -7.32
CA GLN A 96 6.96 -12.09 -6.11
C GLN A 96 5.82 -13.10 -6.10
N LEU A 97 4.60 -12.66 -6.41
CA LEU A 97 3.44 -13.56 -6.49
C LEU A 97 3.60 -14.61 -7.61
N ALA A 98 4.17 -14.25 -8.75
CA ALA A 98 4.47 -15.19 -9.82
C ALA A 98 5.51 -16.24 -9.40
N ALA A 99 6.55 -15.86 -8.64
CA ALA A 99 7.53 -16.81 -8.10
C ALA A 99 6.88 -17.79 -7.12
N ILE A 100 6.00 -17.31 -6.23
CA ILE A 100 5.24 -18.17 -5.31
C ILE A 100 4.29 -19.09 -6.10
N THR A 101 3.59 -18.57 -7.12
CA THR A 101 2.72 -19.39 -8.00
C THR A 101 3.49 -20.54 -8.61
N GLN A 102 4.61 -20.24 -9.25
CA GLN A 102 5.44 -21.27 -9.91
C GLN A 102 5.89 -22.33 -8.91
N TYR A 103 6.42 -21.90 -7.75
CA TYR A 103 6.87 -22.78 -6.69
C TYR A 103 5.78 -23.73 -6.19
N LEU A 104 4.57 -23.21 -5.96
CA LEU A 104 3.44 -23.98 -5.48
C LEU A 104 2.89 -24.93 -6.56
N CYS A 105 2.75 -24.45 -7.80
CA CYS A 105 2.31 -25.28 -8.92
C CYS A 105 3.27 -26.46 -9.19
N ASP A 106 4.58 -26.23 -9.13
CA ASP A 106 5.58 -27.29 -9.30
C ASP A 106 5.47 -28.38 -8.22
N ARG A 107 4.93 -28.03 -7.06
CA ARG A 107 4.63 -28.95 -5.97
C ARG A 107 3.19 -29.49 -5.98
N GLY A 108 2.44 -29.22 -7.06
CA GLY A 108 1.08 -29.74 -7.27
C GLY A 108 0.02 -29.09 -6.41
N TYR A 109 0.23 -27.83 -6.02
CA TYR A 109 -0.84 -26.96 -5.53
C TYR A 109 -1.59 -26.35 -6.69
N SER A 110 -2.82 -25.97 -6.47
CA SER A 110 -3.64 -25.27 -7.48
C SER A 110 -4.18 -23.97 -6.94
N GLU A 111 -4.29 -22.96 -7.81
CA GLU A 111 -4.91 -21.71 -7.45
C GLU A 111 -6.41 -21.90 -7.25
N GLY A 112 -6.91 -21.45 -6.11
CA GLY A 112 -8.32 -21.48 -5.77
C GLY A 112 -9.14 -20.51 -6.62
N LYS A 113 -10.47 -20.69 -6.63
CA LYS A 113 -11.36 -19.78 -7.35
C LYS A 113 -11.31 -18.39 -6.73
N THR A 114 -11.23 -17.36 -7.57
CA THR A 114 -11.29 -15.97 -7.13
C THR A 114 -12.51 -15.69 -6.25
N GLY A 115 -12.30 -15.09 -5.08
CA GLY A 115 -13.36 -14.77 -4.14
C GLY A 115 -13.75 -15.90 -3.17
N THR A 116 -13.07 -17.07 -3.22
CA THR A 116 -13.22 -18.10 -2.21
C THR A 116 -12.76 -17.56 -0.85
N LYS A 117 -13.59 -17.74 0.17
CA LYS A 117 -13.19 -17.38 1.54
C LYS A 117 -12.07 -18.29 2.01
N TYR A 118 -11.16 -17.75 2.83
CA TYR A 118 -10.05 -18.54 3.38
C TYR A 118 -10.54 -19.82 4.09
N SER A 119 -11.70 -19.78 4.75
CA SER A 119 -12.29 -20.91 5.47
C SER A 119 -12.94 -21.97 4.57
N GLU A 120 -13.08 -21.69 3.29
CA GLU A 120 -13.67 -22.59 2.27
C GLU A 120 -12.60 -23.14 1.31
N MET A 121 -11.33 -22.83 1.57
CA MET A 121 -10.22 -23.32 0.75
C MET A 121 -9.99 -24.81 0.99
N GLU A 122 -9.74 -25.52 -0.10
CA GLU A 122 -9.42 -26.96 -0.06
C GLU A 122 -7.94 -27.18 0.21
N ALA A 123 -7.58 -28.32 0.82
CA ALA A 123 -6.20 -28.71 1.02
C ALA A 123 -5.43 -28.79 -0.33
N GLY A 124 -4.23 -28.26 -0.37
CA GLY A 124 -3.42 -28.17 -1.59
C GLY A 124 -3.83 -27.02 -2.54
N THR A 125 -4.53 -26.01 -2.03
CA THR A 125 -4.86 -24.81 -2.81
C THR A 125 -4.23 -23.56 -2.23
N PHE A 126 -4.08 -22.53 -3.05
CA PHE A 126 -3.67 -21.20 -2.63
C PHE A 126 -4.52 -20.13 -3.31
N SER A 127 -4.54 -18.93 -2.74
CA SER A 127 -5.29 -17.79 -3.28
C SER A 127 -4.54 -16.50 -3.00
N PHE A 128 -4.73 -15.50 -3.87
CA PHE A 128 -4.13 -14.19 -3.74
C PHE A 128 -5.15 -13.12 -3.30
N HIS A 129 -4.64 -12.07 -2.63
CA HIS A 129 -5.41 -10.91 -2.21
C HIS A 129 -6.71 -11.29 -1.46
N THR A 130 -6.59 -12.28 -0.59
CA THR A 130 -7.74 -12.80 0.16
C THR A 130 -7.99 -11.95 1.40
N ASN A 131 -9.24 -11.57 1.60
CA ASN A 131 -9.65 -10.88 2.81
C ASN A 131 -9.86 -11.86 3.97
N VAL A 132 -9.15 -11.63 5.07
CA VAL A 132 -9.27 -12.40 6.31
C VAL A 132 -9.97 -11.54 7.37
N PRO A 133 -11.14 -11.95 7.88
CA PRO A 133 -11.84 -11.18 8.90
C PRO A 133 -11.13 -11.30 10.25
N VAL A 134 -10.90 -10.18 10.92
CA VAL A 134 -10.27 -10.13 12.25
C VAL A 134 -11.04 -9.21 13.18
N LEU A 135 -10.93 -9.44 14.48
CA LEU A 135 -11.48 -8.54 15.51
C LEU A 135 -10.75 -7.19 15.48
N VAL A 136 -11.50 -6.10 15.55
CA VAL A 136 -10.95 -4.72 15.57
C VAL A 136 -10.04 -4.54 16.79
N ALA A 137 -10.49 -5.02 17.96
CA ALA A 137 -9.73 -4.97 19.20
C ALA A 137 -10.15 -6.11 20.14
N THR A 138 -9.29 -6.41 21.09
CA THR A 138 -9.57 -7.42 22.12
C THR A 138 -10.86 -7.05 22.90
N GLY A 139 -11.78 -8.01 23.00
CA GLY A 139 -13.04 -7.82 23.72
C GLY A 139 -14.16 -7.15 22.93
N THR A 140 -13.95 -6.79 21.68
CA THR A 140 -15.00 -6.32 20.76
C THR A 140 -15.60 -7.50 19.98
N LYS A 141 -16.79 -7.28 19.41
CA LYS A 141 -17.41 -8.21 18.45
C LYS A 141 -17.31 -7.68 17.01
N ASP A 142 -16.76 -6.50 16.86
CA ASP A 142 -16.65 -5.86 15.56
C ASP A 142 -15.52 -6.49 14.76
N MET A 143 -15.85 -6.92 13.55
CA MET A 143 -14.90 -7.55 12.61
C MET A 143 -14.56 -6.58 11.49
N ILE A 144 -13.29 -6.60 11.09
CA ILE A 144 -12.82 -5.94 9.87
C ILE A 144 -12.11 -6.97 8.99
N ASN A 145 -12.06 -6.70 7.71
CA ASN A 145 -11.29 -7.52 6.77
C ASN A 145 -9.89 -6.94 6.61
N ILE A 146 -8.86 -7.76 6.85
CA ILE A 146 -7.49 -7.43 6.48
C ILE A 146 -7.13 -8.13 5.18
N PRO A 147 -6.58 -7.41 4.20
CA PRO A 147 -6.06 -8.04 2.99
C PRO A 147 -4.77 -8.80 3.31
N VAL A 148 -4.65 -10.01 2.75
CA VAL A 148 -3.46 -10.86 2.81
C VAL A 148 -3.05 -11.19 1.39
N ASP A 149 -1.78 -11.02 1.05
CA ASP A 149 -1.30 -11.16 -0.32
C ASP A 149 -1.40 -12.61 -0.81
N VAL A 150 -1.03 -13.59 0.03
CA VAL A 150 -1.11 -15.02 -0.30
C VAL A 150 -1.68 -15.80 0.88
N VAL A 151 -2.67 -16.63 0.61
CA VAL A 151 -3.23 -17.60 1.55
C VAL A 151 -3.00 -19.00 0.98
N ILE A 152 -2.38 -19.89 1.76
CA ILE A 152 -2.05 -21.25 1.31
C ILE A 152 -2.67 -22.25 2.27
N CYS A 153 -3.46 -23.16 1.74
CA CYS A 153 -3.98 -24.30 2.49
C CYS A 153 -3.05 -25.52 2.25
N PRO A 154 -2.23 -25.93 3.23
CA PRO A 154 -1.32 -27.06 3.06
C PRO A 154 -2.02 -28.32 2.60
N LYS A 155 -1.35 -29.19 1.85
CA LYS A 155 -1.91 -30.49 1.42
C LYS A 155 -2.28 -31.40 2.58
N THR A 156 -1.64 -31.20 3.72
CA THR A 156 -1.87 -31.96 4.95
C THR A 156 -2.97 -31.33 5.82
N ALA A 157 -3.51 -30.18 5.43
CA ALA A 157 -4.53 -29.48 6.19
C ALA A 157 -5.82 -30.29 6.30
N GLN A 158 -6.41 -30.28 7.48
CA GLN A 158 -7.70 -30.89 7.76
C GLN A 158 -8.81 -29.82 7.78
N THR A 159 -10.04 -30.27 7.72
CA THR A 159 -11.18 -29.35 7.78
C THR A 159 -11.16 -28.59 9.11
N GLY A 160 -11.08 -27.26 9.02
CA GLY A 160 -11.04 -26.37 10.18
C GLY A 160 -9.65 -25.86 10.53
N ASP A 161 -8.59 -26.38 9.90
CA ASP A 161 -7.24 -25.84 10.07
C ASP A 161 -7.16 -24.43 9.48
N PHE A 162 -6.44 -23.56 10.19
CA PHE A 162 -6.22 -22.21 9.70
C PHE A 162 -5.08 -22.22 8.65
N PRO A 163 -5.26 -21.57 7.49
CA PRO A 163 -4.26 -21.61 6.43
C PRO A 163 -3.02 -20.78 6.77
N LEU A 164 -1.95 -20.99 6.03
CA LEU A 164 -0.75 -20.15 6.05
C LEU A 164 -1.05 -18.81 5.40
N LEU A 165 -0.64 -17.75 6.05
CA LEU A 165 -0.77 -16.38 5.55
C LEU A 165 0.62 -15.84 5.20
N ILE A 166 0.77 -15.29 4.00
CA ILE A 166 2.04 -14.70 3.56
C ILE A 166 1.77 -13.31 3.00
N GLU A 167 2.61 -12.36 3.41
CA GLU A 167 2.61 -10.99 2.94
C GLU A 167 3.89 -10.73 2.14
N ALA A 168 3.76 -10.27 0.90
CA ALA A 168 4.89 -9.98 0.03
C ALA A 168 5.45 -8.58 0.32
N LYS A 169 6.75 -8.50 0.59
CA LYS A 169 7.43 -7.22 0.88
C LYS A 169 8.68 -7.07 0.03
N SER A 170 8.79 -5.93 -0.62
CA SER A 170 10.00 -5.53 -1.33
C SER A 170 10.67 -4.34 -0.67
N ALA A 171 12.01 -4.36 -0.59
CA ALA A 171 12.83 -3.29 0.00
C ALA A 171 13.02 -2.13 -1.00
N GLY A 172 11.92 -1.52 -1.48
CA GLY A 172 12.00 -0.38 -2.38
C GLY A 172 11.92 1.00 -1.72
N ASP A 173 11.60 1.05 -0.43
CA ASP A 173 11.30 2.32 0.24
C ASP A 173 11.75 2.29 1.70
N PHE A 174 12.98 2.74 1.95
CA PHE A 174 13.56 2.86 3.29
C PHE A 174 12.83 3.90 4.17
N THR A 175 12.12 4.84 3.58
CA THR A 175 11.48 5.94 4.32
C THR A 175 10.26 5.50 5.12
N ASN A 176 9.67 4.35 4.79
CA ASN A 176 8.45 3.82 5.42
C ASN A 176 8.66 2.56 6.28
N VAL A 177 9.89 2.15 6.56
CA VAL A 177 10.19 0.93 7.33
C VAL A 177 9.47 0.90 8.69
N ASN A 178 9.50 2.01 9.44
CA ASN A 178 8.83 2.09 10.74
C ASN A 178 7.30 2.02 10.65
N LYS A 179 6.72 2.56 9.60
CA LYS A 179 5.27 2.46 9.36
C LYS A 179 4.87 1.02 9.05
N ARG A 180 5.61 0.37 8.15
CA ARG A 180 5.37 -1.03 7.76
C ARG A 180 5.45 -1.99 8.94
N ARG A 181 6.50 -1.90 9.78
CA ARG A 181 6.63 -2.71 11.00
C ARG A 181 5.39 -2.62 11.90
N LYS A 182 4.90 -1.40 12.12
CA LYS A 182 3.70 -1.20 12.94
C LYS A 182 2.45 -1.81 12.31
N GLU A 183 2.33 -1.74 10.98
CA GLU A 183 1.20 -2.35 10.25
C GLU A 183 1.22 -3.86 10.37
N GLU A 184 2.37 -4.51 10.22
CA GLU A 184 2.51 -5.97 10.35
C GLU A 184 2.27 -6.44 11.79
N ALA A 185 2.82 -5.75 12.78
CA ALA A 185 2.58 -6.04 14.19
C ALA A 185 1.09 -5.95 14.54
N VAL A 186 0.38 -4.93 14.03
CA VAL A 186 -1.08 -4.80 14.24
C VAL A 186 -1.82 -5.95 13.59
N LYS A 187 -1.51 -6.31 12.34
CA LYS A 187 -2.11 -7.47 11.65
C LYS A 187 -1.90 -8.76 12.46
N MET A 188 -0.66 -9.03 12.89
CA MET A 188 -0.33 -10.21 13.66
C MET A 188 -1.11 -10.27 14.98
N GLN A 189 -1.22 -9.15 15.69
CA GLN A 189 -1.98 -9.08 16.92
C GLN A 189 -3.48 -9.30 16.70
N GLN A 190 -4.05 -8.73 15.66
CA GLN A 190 -5.46 -8.94 15.29
C GLN A 190 -5.74 -10.39 14.92
N LEU A 191 -4.85 -11.02 14.16
CA LEU A 191 -4.92 -12.43 13.81
C LEU A 191 -4.90 -13.32 15.06
N ARG A 192 -3.94 -13.12 15.96
CA ARG A 192 -3.84 -13.86 17.23
C ARG A 192 -5.04 -13.69 18.13
N ASN A 193 -5.55 -12.47 18.24
CA ASN A 193 -6.73 -12.18 19.04
C ASN A 193 -8.00 -12.86 18.48
N THR A 194 -8.04 -13.10 17.18
CA THR A 194 -9.20 -13.69 16.51
C THR A 194 -9.13 -15.20 16.41
N TYR A 195 -7.97 -15.75 16.06
CA TYR A 195 -7.81 -17.16 15.71
C TYR A 195 -6.92 -17.96 16.67
N GLY A 196 -6.31 -17.28 17.65
CA GLY A 196 -5.42 -17.91 18.61
C GLY A 196 -3.94 -17.76 18.28
N GLY A 197 -3.09 -18.33 19.14
CA GLY A 197 -1.64 -18.14 19.06
C GLY A 197 -0.91 -19.00 18.03
N GLU A 198 -1.56 -20.00 17.47
CA GLU A 198 -0.95 -21.00 16.56
C GLU A 198 -1.09 -20.65 15.07
N ILE A 199 -1.42 -19.40 14.77
CA ILE A 199 -1.50 -18.94 13.39
C ILE A 199 -0.11 -18.81 12.77
N SER A 200 0.01 -19.19 11.51
CA SER A 200 1.22 -18.97 10.71
C SER A 200 1.02 -17.75 9.80
N TYR A 201 1.73 -16.68 10.13
CA TYR A 201 1.80 -15.46 9.33
C TYR A 201 3.27 -15.10 9.10
N SER A 202 3.68 -15.05 7.84
CA SER A 202 5.06 -14.87 7.44
C SER A 202 5.21 -13.81 6.37
N LEU A 203 6.40 -13.21 6.27
CA LEU A 203 6.75 -12.27 5.22
C LEU A 203 7.51 -12.97 4.10
N PHE A 204 7.21 -12.64 2.85
CA PHE A 204 8.01 -13.02 1.69
C PHE A 204 8.83 -11.83 1.23
N LEU A 205 10.12 -11.84 1.55
CA LEU A 205 11.01 -10.69 1.46
C LEU A 205 11.84 -10.68 0.17
N CYS A 206 11.83 -9.53 -0.54
CA CYS A 206 12.69 -9.25 -1.67
C CYS A 206 13.53 -7.99 -1.43
N GLY A 207 14.84 -8.07 -1.67
CA GLY A 207 15.77 -6.97 -1.49
C GLY A 207 16.47 -7.00 -0.14
N TYR A 208 16.85 -5.85 0.40
CA TYR A 208 17.60 -5.74 1.64
C TYR A 208 16.71 -5.25 2.79
N PHE A 209 16.72 -5.99 3.88
CA PHE A 209 16.12 -5.60 5.17
C PHE A 209 17.18 -5.69 6.25
N ASP A 210 17.31 -4.65 7.07
CA ASP A 210 18.32 -4.62 8.12
C ASP A 210 17.96 -5.48 9.33
N SER A 211 18.95 -5.74 10.19
CA SER A 211 18.76 -6.54 11.39
C SER A 211 17.77 -5.93 12.39
N GLY A 212 17.60 -4.61 12.39
CA GLY A 212 16.64 -3.92 13.23
C GLY A 212 15.21 -4.19 12.79
N TYR A 213 14.95 -4.21 11.48
CA TYR A 213 13.66 -4.60 10.92
C TYR A 213 13.34 -6.06 11.27
N LEU A 214 14.24 -6.98 10.92
CA LEU A 214 14.04 -8.42 11.14
C LEU A 214 13.91 -8.77 12.63
N GLY A 215 14.70 -8.13 13.49
CA GLY A 215 14.60 -8.33 14.93
C GLY A 215 13.25 -7.87 15.52
N TYR A 216 12.67 -6.83 14.95
CA TYR A 216 11.33 -6.37 15.36
C TYR A 216 10.24 -7.37 14.91
N GLU A 217 10.28 -7.85 13.65
CA GLU A 217 9.32 -8.85 13.16
C GLU A 217 9.40 -10.16 13.96
N ALA A 218 10.65 -10.62 14.27
CA ALA A 218 10.87 -11.78 15.11
C ALA A 218 10.30 -11.60 16.53
N ALA A 219 10.43 -10.40 17.13
CA ALA A 219 9.87 -10.11 18.45
C ALA A 219 8.33 -10.16 18.46
N GLU A 220 7.69 -9.80 17.35
CA GLU A 220 6.23 -9.96 17.15
C GLU A 220 5.83 -11.40 16.77
N GLY A 221 6.82 -12.31 16.62
CA GLY A 221 6.60 -13.70 16.23
C GLY A 221 6.18 -13.84 14.78
N ILE A 222 6.61 -12.93 13.93
CA ILE A 222 6.44 -12.99 12.48
C ILE A 222 7.72 -13.56 11.90
N ASP A 223 7.61 -14.64 11.15
CA ASP A 223 8.70 -15.29 10.44
C ASP A 223 8.82 -14.74 9.01
N TRP A 224 9.90 -15.07 8.31
CA TRP A 224 10.07 -14.62 6.93
C TRP A 224 10.81 -15.63 6.06
N ILE A 225 10.49 -15.55 4.77
CA ILE A 225 11.14 -16.30 3.69
C ILE A 225 11.76 -15.30 2.72
N TRP A 226 13.03 -15.51 2.36
CA TRP A 226 13.66 -14.71 1.31
C TRP A 226 13.27 -15.20 -0.08
N GLU A 227 12.99 -14.29 -1.01
CA GLU A 227 12.68 -14.66 -2.41
C GLU A 227 13.74 -15.55 -3.04
N GLN A 228 15.03 -15.28 -2.79
CA GLN A 228 16.14 -16.11 -3.26
C GLN A 228 16.27 -17.46 -2.53
N ARG A 229 15.52 -17.68 -1.49
CA ARG A 229 15.46 -18.90 -0.71
C ARG A 229 14.03 -19.44 -0.60
N ILE A 230 13.27 -19.36 -1.69
CA ILE A 230 11.86 -19.75 -1.73
C ILE A 230 11.61 -21.18 -1.23
N ASN A 231 12.62 -22.06 -1.32
CA ASN A 231 12.54 -23.42 -0.80
C ASN A 231 12.36 -23.47 0.72
N ASP A 232 12.64 -22.39 1.46
CA ASP A 232 12.39 -22.33 2.89
C ASP A 232 10.87 -22.40 3.22
N LEU A 233 9.99 -22.23 2.22
CA LEU A 233 8.55 -22.51 2.35
C LEU A 233 8.27 -23.96 2.80
N GLU A 234 9.16 -24.91 2.50
CA GLU A 234 9.05 -26.30 2.97
C GLU A 234 9.05 -26.41 4.50
N GLN A 235 9.70 -25.47 5.20
CA GLN A 235 9.70 -25.43 6.67
C GLN A 235 8.32 -25.04 7.26
N LEU A 236 7.45 -24.45 6.44
CA LEU A 236 6.07 -24.12 6.80
C LEU A 236 5.08 -25.25 6.43
N GLY A 237 5.58 -26.40 5.99
CA GLY A 237 4.74 -27.57 5.66
C GLY A 237 4.15 -27.57 4.24
N ILE A 238 4.78 -26.84 3.30
CA ILE A 238 4.36 -26.73 1.90
C ILE A 238 5.12 -27.71 1.02
#